data_035932872eb73401049282b3b577a6f4
#
_entry.id   035932872eb73401049282b3b577a6f4
#
_cell.length_a   1.000
_cell.length_b   1.000
_cell.length_c   1.000
_cell.angle_alpha   90.00
_cell.angle_beta   90.00
_cell.angle_gamma   90.00
#
_symmetry.space_group_name_H-M   'P 1'
#
loop_
_entity.id
_entity.type
_entity.pdbx_description
1 polymer ?
#
loop_
_entity_poly.entity_id
_entity_poly.type
_entity_poly.pdbx_seq_one_letter_code
_entity_poly.pdbx_strand_id
1 'polypeptide(L)'
;ALASLLQELGLAMDLADLRFCQDYFRNEEKRDPTLTEIRMIDTYWSDHCRHTTFLTHIDSVEIEPEYIARSYQRYRTMREALYTENRPVTLMDMATIAAKVLRKSGYLNRLDVSDEINACSVNVRVEVDGEPQDWLIMFKNETHNHPTEIEPFGGAATCLGGAIRDPLSGRSFVYQAMRITGAANPLTEVSKTRPGKLPQKQICQTAAAGYSSYGNQIGLATGLVHEIYHPGYEAKRMELGAVVGAAPADHVVRSTPAPGDKVILLGGRTGRDGCGGATGSSKSHTVSSLETCGSEVQKGNAPEERKLQRLFRNPEATRLIRRCNDFGAGGVSVAIGELADGVAINLDAVPKKYEGLDGTELAISESQERMAVVVAPQDVEKLIRLADEENLEATVVAEVTEAPRLTMSWRGRTIVNLSREFLNSNGAPKHASIQMKAPAKECFQDFLPVNRETILQKLSSLSFCSQKGLSDRFDSTIGAATVLMPYGGVYRRTPAQVMAAKLPMEVGSRTKACTLMSWAYDPETAVNSPYHAGCFAVVRSEERRVGKECRSRWS
;
A
#
# COMPACT_ATOMS: atom_id res chain seq x y z
N ALA A 1 6.13 34.19 -12.61
CA ALA A 1 4.97 33.51 -13.22
C ALA A 1 4.86 32.06 -12.73
N LEU A 2 5.80 31.12 -13.11
CA LEU A 2 5.66 29.71 -12.69
C LEU A 2 5.70 29.50 -11.16
N ALA A 3 6.58 30.20 -10.45
CA ALA A 3 6.64 30.12 -8.98
C ALA A 3 5.35 30.65 -8.32
N SER A 4 4.71 31.68 -8.89
CA SER A 4 3.40 32.15 -8.42
C SER A 4 2.32 31.11 -8.67
N LEU A 5 2.34 30.45 -9.82
CA LEU A 5 1.37 29.39 -10.18
C LEU A 5 1.43 28.20 -9.22
N LEU A 6 2.66 27.78 -8.80
CA LEU A 6 2.83 26.72 -7.79
C LEU A 6 2.10 27.06 -6.49
N GLN A 7 2.23 28.30 -6.04
CA GLN A 7 1.61 28.77 -4.79
C GLN A 7 0.09 28.93 -4.94
N GLU A 8 -0.37 29.56 -6.02
CA GLU A 8 -1.80 29.80 -6.29
C GLU A 8 -2.60 28.50 -6.42
N LEU A 9 -2.02 27.52 -7.10
CA LEU A 9 -2.63 26.20 -7.25
C LEU A 9 -2.33 25.25 -6.10
N GLY A 10 -1.40 25.60 -5.19
CA GLY A 10 -1.00 24.74 -4.07
C GLY A 10 -0.42 23.39 -4.52
N LEU A 11 0.37 23.37 -5.60
CA LEU A 11 0.91 22.14 -6.17
C LEU A 11 1.96 21.50 -5.26
N ALA A 12 2.08 20.19 -5.34
CA ALA A 12 3.12 19.40 -4.65
C ALA A 12 4.40 19.29 -5.49
N MET A 13 4.31 19.35 -6.82
CA MET A 13 5.46 19.39 -7.73
C MET A 13 6.34 20.60 -7.47
N ASP A 14 7.62 20.51 -7.79
CA ASP A 14 8.54 21.64 -7.66
C ASP A 14 8.63 22.49 -8.96
N LEU A 15 9.48 23.53 -8.91
CA LEU A 15 9.64 24.44 -10.04
C LEU A 15 10.31 23.75 -11.26
N ALA A 16 11.16 22.75 -11.03
CA ALA A 16 11.78 22.00 -12.12
C ALA A 16 10.76 21.14 -12.86
N ASP A 17 9.86 20.48 -12.12
CA ASP A 17 8.77 19.71 -12.69
C ASP A 17 7.83 20.59 -13.52
N LEU A 18 7.48 21.78 -12.98
CA LEU A 18 6.59 22.71 -13.71
C LEU A 18 7.24 23.29 -14.96
N ARG A 19 8.57 23.49 -14.96
CA ARG A 19 9.31 23.86 -16.17
C ARG A 19 9.34 22.73 -17.18
N PHE A 20 9.53 21.50 -16.70
CA PHE A 20 9.50 20.31 -17.54
C PHE A 20 8.11 20.15 -18.22
N CYS A 21 7.01 20.37 -17.49
CA CYS A 21 5.68 20.46 -18.06
C CYS A 21 5.57 21.57 -19.13
N GLN A 22 6.06 22.78 -18.81
CA GLN A 22 6.01 23.91 -19.77
C GLN A 22 6.74 23.58 -21.07
N ASP A 23 7.89 22.93 -21.00
CA ASP A 23 8.69 22.56 -22.17
C ASP A 23 7.96 21.49 -23.02
N TYR A 24 7.36 20.50 -22.38
CA TYR A 24 6.53 19.50 -23.06
C TYR A 24 5.33 20.13 -23.80
N PHE A 25 4.52 20.93 -23.12
CA PHE A 25 3.35 21.56 -23.73
C PHE A 25 3.72 22.53 -24.86
N ARG A 26 4.84 23.26 -24.70
CA ARG A 26 5.33 24.20 -25.71
C ARG A 26 5.90 23.51 -26.94
N ASN A 27 6.74 22.51 -26.74
CA ASN A 27 7.58 21.94 -27.81
C ASN A 27 6.92 20.75 -28.48
N GLU A 28 6.23 19.90 -27.73
CA GLU A 28 5.62 18.66 -28.24
C GLU A 28 4.13 18.83 -28.51
N GLU A 29 3.34 19.26 -27.55
CA GLU A 29 1.88 19.41 -27.68
C GLU A 29 1.49 20.68 -28.45
N LYS A 30 2.33 21.73 -28.45
CA LYS A 30 2.12 23.02 -29.12
C LYS A 30 0.79 23.68 -28.75
N ARG A 31 0.42 23.55 -27.49
CA ARG A 31 -0.79 24.12 -26.88
C ARG A 31 -0.57 24.42 -25.39
N ASP A 32 -1.45 25.20 -24.81
CA ASP A 32 -1.48 25.38 -23.37
C ASP A 32 -2.11 24.14 -22.68
N PRO A 33 -1.67 23.80 -21.45
CA PRO A 33 -2.31 22.79 -20.63
C PRO A 33 -3.70 23.23 -20.14
N THR A 34 -4.59 22.29 -19.94
CA THR A 34 -5.80 22.52 -19.16
C THR A 34 -5.47 22.54 -17.66
N LEU A 35 -6.35 23.14 -16.84
CA LEU A 35 -6.20 23.08 -15.39
C LEU A 35 -6.25 21.63 -14.88
N THR A 36 -7.10 20.80 -15.49
CA THR A 36 -7.20 19.37 -15.15
C THR A 36 -5.89 18.63 -15.42
N GLU A 37 -5.23 18.91 -16.54
CA GLU A 37 -3.92 18.31 -16.85
C GLU A 37 -2.88 18.67 -15.81
N ILE A 38 -2.76 19.94 -15.42
CA ILE A 38 -1.79 20.35 -14.38
C ILE A 38 -2.08 19.67 -13.04
N ARG A 39 -3.35 19.66 -12.58
CA ARG A 39 -3.76 19.01 -11.34
C ARG A 39 -3.53 17.51 -11.36
N MET A 40 -3.84 16.88 -12.51
CA MET A 40 -3.63 15.45 -12.71
C MET A 40 -2.14 15.09 -12.71
N ILE A 41 -1.30 15.85 -13.41
CA ILE A 41 0.16 15.62 -13.45
C ILE A 41 0.74 15.78 -12.04
N ASP A 42 0.35 16.82 -11.29
CA ASP A 42 0.77 17.06 -9.91
C ASP A 42 0.46 15.85 -9.00
N THR A 43 -0.72 15.27 -9.16
CA THR A 43 -1.12 14.06 -8.43
C THR A 43 -0.39 12.82 -8.94
N TYR A 44 -0.31 12.65 -10.25
CA TYR A 44 0.30 11.48 -10.90
C TYR A 44 1.79 11.36 -10.61
N TRP A 45 2.53 12.48 -10.56
CA TRP A 45 3.96 12.53 -10.25
C TRP A 45 4.26 12.76 -8.76
N SER A 46 3.24 12.79 -7.91
CA SER A 46 3.47 12.93 -6.48
C SER A 46 4.36 11.81 -5.95
N ASP A 47 5.12 12.10 -4.91
CA ASP A 47 5.98 11.10 -4.27
C ASP A 47 5.17 9.90 -3.76
N HIS A 48 3.94 10.15 -3.36
CA HIS A 48 3.00 9.09 -2.94
C HIS A 48 2.64 8.12 -4.07
N CYS A 49 2.40 8.60 -5.30
CA CYS A 49 2.05 7.74 -6.44
C CYS A 49 3.27 7.11 -7.12
N ARG A 50 4.39 7.82 -7.21
CA ARG A 50 5.55 7.43 -8.04
C ARG A 50 6.83 7.14 -7.27
N HIS A 51 6.85 7.36 -5.96
CA HIS A 51 8.04 7.17 -5.14
C HIS A 51 9.26 7.96 -5.66
N THR A 52 9.05 9.20 -6.11
CA THR A 52 10.06 10.02 -6.79
C THR A 52 11.30 10.27 -5.92
N THR A 53 11.14 10.38 -4.60
CA THR A 53 12.24 10.45 -3.63
C THR A 53 13.18 9.24 -3.75
N PHE A 54 12.63 8.02 -3.90
CA PHE A 54 13.42 6.79 -4.08
C PHE A 54 14.08 6.70 -5.46
N LEU A 55 13.61 7.47 -6.45
CA LEU A 55 14.16 7.52 -7.80
C LEU A 55 15.21 8.63 -7.98
N THR A 56 15.42 9.48 -6.97
CA THR A 56 16.47 10.53 -6.99
C THR A 56 17.82 9.92 -7.30
N HIS A 57 18.54 10.52 -8.27
CA HIS A 57 19.90 10.12 -8.64
C HIS A 57 20.88 10.52 -7.54
N ILE A 58 21.65 9.56 -7.07
CA ILE A 58 22.68 9.77 -6.05
C ILE A 58 24.02 9.94 -6.77
N ASP A 59 24.51 11.19 -6.84
CA ASP A 59 25.72 11.54 -7.58
C ASP A 59 26.99 11.22 -6.79
N SER A 60 26.96 11.38 -5.47
CA SER A 60 28.08 11.07 -4.60
C SER A 60 27.64 10.51 -3.25
N VAL A 61 28.48 9.66 -2.67
CA VAL A 61 28.24 9.03 -1.36
C VAL A 61 29.53 9.07 -0.54
N GLU A 62 29.46 9.69 0.63
CA GLU A 62 30.51 9.69 1.66
C GLU A 62 30.00 8.96 2.89
N ILE A 63 30.74 7.94 3.35
CA ILE A 63 30.32 7.08 4.47
C ILE A 63 31.46 6.99 5.48
N GLU A 64 31.26 7.53 6.69
CA GLU A 64 32.22 7.42 7.79
C GLU A 64 32.26 6.02 8.44
N PRO A 65 31.10 5.36 8.77
CA PRO A 65 31.15 4.06 9.42
C PRO A 65 31.62 2.95 8.47
N GLU A 66 32.74 2.32 8.82
CA GLU A 66 33.37 1.29 7.97
C GLU A 66 32.44 0.12 7.62
N TYR A 67 31.61 -0.34 8.54
CA TYR A 67 30.68 -1.44 8.31
C TYR A 67 29.60 -1.08 7.27
N ILE A 68 29.16 0.18 7.23
CA ILE A 68 28.21 0.66 6.22
C ILE A 68 28.94 0.87 4.89
N ALA A 69 30.17 1.41 4.91
CA ALA A 69 30.99 1.54 3.71
C ALA A 69 31.22 0.18 3.03
N ARG A 70 31.53 -0.88 3.80
CA ARG A 70 31.64 -2.25 3.27
C ARG A 70 30.32 -2.75 2.67
N SER A 71 29.17 -2.45 3.29
CA SER A 71 27.87 -2.82 2.76
C SER A 71 27.54 -2.06 1.46
N TYR A 72 27.89 -0.79 1.38
CA TYR A 72 27.75 -0.01 0.17
C TYR A 72 28.66 -0.52 -0.96
N GLN A 73 29.90 -0.90 -0.64
CA GLN A 73 30.79 -1.52 -1.63
C GLN A 73 30.23 -2.86 -2.14
N ARG A 74 29.65 -3.66 -1.26
CA ARG A 74 28.96 -4.89 -1.66
C ARG A 74 27.78 -4.62 -2.61
N TYR A 75 27.00 -3.58 -2.33
CA TYR A 75 25.94 -3.13 -3.24
C TYR A 75 26.52 -2.75 -4.62
N ARG A 76 27.62 -2.00 -4.67
CA ARG A 76 28.31 -1.63 -5.92
C ARG A 76 28.73 -2.88 -6.73
N THR A 77 29.35 -3.85 -6.08
CA THR A 77 29.72 -5.13 -6.71
C THR A 77 28.50 -5.89 -7.25
N MET A 78 27.39 -5.89 -6.52
CA MET A 78 26.15 -6.50 -7.00
C MET A 78 25.63 -5.80 -8.27
N ARG A 79 25.71 -4.48 -8.35
CA ARG A 79 25.32 -3.72 -9.55
C ARG A 79 26.16 -4.10 -10.77
N GLU A 80 27.47 -4.14 -10.60
CA GLU A 80 28.42 -4.49 -11.67
C GLU A 80 28.15 -5.91 -12.21
N ALA A 81 27.81 -6.85 -11.33
CA ALA A 81 27.44 -8.21 -11.71
C ALA A 81 26.06 -8.34 -12.36
N LEU A 82 25.14 -7.40 -12.07
CA LEU A 82 23.74 -7.47 -12.51
C LEU A 82 23.48 -6.68 -13.78
N TYR A 83 24.03 -5.48 -13.90
CA TYR A 83 23.76 -4.53 -14.98
C TYR A 83 24.91 -4.46 -15.97
N THR A 84 24.59 -4.50 -17.25
CA THR A 84 25.53 -4.28 -18.36
C THR A 84 25.62 -2.82 -18.78
N GLU A 85 24.61 -2.02 -18.41
CA GLU A 85 24.51 -0.60 -18.73
C GLU A 85 24.79 0.27 -17.50
N ASN A 86 25.27 1.49 -17.75
CA ASN A 86 25.43 2.47 -16.68
C ASN A 86 24.06 3.04 -16.27
N ARG A 87 23.54 2.58 -15.15
CA ARG A 87 22.29 3.06 -14.55
C ARG A 87 22.56 4.00 -13.39
N PRO A 88 21.74 5.02 -13.15
CA PRO A 88 21.89 5.87 -11.98
C PRO A 88 21.80 5.06 -10.68
N VAL A 89 22.54 5.48 -9.68
CA VAL A 89 22.39 4.97 -8.31
C VAL A 89 21.18 5.67 -7.70
N THR A 90 20.24 4.91 -7.17
CA THR A 90 19.03 5.42 -6.50
C THR A 90 18.72 4.62 -5.25
N LEU A 91 17.90 5.16 -4.33
CA LEU A 91 17.45 4.41 -3.15
C LEU A 91 16.61 3.19 -3.55
N MET A 92 15.80 3.30 -4.61
CA MET A 92 15.00 2.18 -5.14
C MET A 92 15.89 1.04 -5.62
N ASP A 93 17.00 1.37 -6.30
CA ASP A 93 17.95 0.35 -6.75
C ASP A 93 18.62 -0.33 -5.56
N MET A 94 19.07 0.44 -4.55
CA MET A 94 19.63 -0.12 -3.31
C MET A 94 18.64 -1.06 -2.59
N ALA A 95 17.38 -0.66 -2.48
CA ALA A 95 16.34 -1.45 -1.81
C ALA A 95 16.03 -2.78 -2.53
N THR A 96 16.13 -2.80 -3.87
CA THR A 96 15.70 -3.94 -4.70
C THR A 96 16.85 -4.82 -5.19
N ILE A 97 18.11 -4.37 -5.10
CA ILE A 97 19.27 -5.05 -5.70
C ILE A 97 19.44 -6.49 -5.21
N ALA A 98 19.26 -6.73 -3.90
CA ALA A 98 19.41 -8.07 -3.32
C ALA A 98 18.38 -9.05 -3.89
N ALA A 99 17.12 -8.63 -4.04
CA ALA A 99 16.07 -9.44 -4.65
C ALA A 99 16.38 -9.75 -6.13
N LYS A 100 16.88 -8.77 -6.89
CA LYS A 100 17.29 -8.95 -8.29
C LYS A 100 18.45 -9.96 -8.42
N VAL A 101 19.44 -9.89 -7.52
CA VAL A 101 20.57 -10.84 -7.49
C VAL A 101 20.08 -12.24 -7.14
N LEU A 102 19.25 -12.41 -6.10
CA LEU A 102 18.68 -13.68 -5.71
C LEU A 102 17.83 -14.29 -6.84
N ARG A 103 17.07 -13.48 -7.56
CA ARG A 103 16.31 -13.91 -8.73
C ARG A 103 17.24 -14.42 -9.85
N LYS A 104 18.28 -13.65 -10.19
CA LYS A 104 19.27 -14.04 -11.21
C LYS A 104 20.00 -15.33 -10.83
N SER A 105 20.20 -15.57 -9.54
CA SER A 105 20.84 -16.79 -9.01
C SER A 105 19.86 -17.98 -8.84
N GLY A 106 18.59 -17.82 -9.20
CA GLY A 106 17.59 -18.90 -9.14
C GLY A 106 16.97 -19.17 -7.77
N TYR A 107 17.30 -18.38 -6.73
CA TYR A 107 16.71 -18.53 -5.40
C TYR A 107 15.24 -18.09 -5.34
N LEU A 108 14.83 -17.15 -6.20
CA LEU A 108 13.46 -16.63 -6.28
C LEU A 108 12.68 -17.19 -7.49
N ASN A 109 12.89 -18.43 -7.84
CA ASN A 109 12.23 -19.10 -8.96
C ASN A 109 10.71 -19.29 -8.79
N ARG A 110 10.22 -19.16 -7.55
CA ARG A 110 8.78 -19.18 -7.23
C ARG A 110 8.11 -17.81 -7.24
N LEU A 111 8.89 -16.73 -7.39
CA LEU A 111 8.33 -15.39 -7.52
C LEU A 111 7.48 -15.36 -8.80
N ASP A 112 6.23 -14.99 -8.64
CA ASP A 112 5.32 -14.76 -9.75
C ASP A 112 5.63 -13.39 -10.36
N VAL A 113 6.11 -13.40 -11.61
CA VAL A 113 6.55 -12.20 -12.31
C VAL A 113 5.51 -11.80 -13.34
N SER A 114 4.96 -10.61 -13.17
CA SER A 114 4.00 -10.03 -14.10
C SER A 114 4.19 -8.51 -14.18
N ASP A 115 3.59 -7.89 -15.21
CA ASP A 115 3.53 -6.43 -15.33
C ASP A 115 2.55 -5.80 -14.32
N GLU A 116 1.71 -6.60 -13.67
CA GLU A 116 0.82 -6.17 -12.60
C GLU A 116 1.56 -6.32 -11.25
N ILE A 117 2.10 -5.23 -10.71
CA ILE A 117 2.95 -5.21 -9.51
C ILE A 117 2.23 -4.49 -8.37
N ASN A 118 1.04 -4.96 -7.98
CA ASN A 118 0.30 -4.36 -6.89
C ASN A 118 0.56 -5.06 -5.54
N ALA A 119 0.86 -6.37 -5.57
CA ALA A 119 1.21 -7.16 -4.40
C ALA A 119 2.37 -8.11 -4.72
N CYS A 120 3.15 -8.51 -3.70
CA CYS A 120 4.14 -9.56 -3.88
C CYS A 120 3.42 -10.90 -4.03
N SER A 121 3.65 -11.60 -5.14
CA SER A 121 3.01 -12.88 -5.47
C SER A 121 4.04 -14.00 -5.62
N VAL A 122 3.75 -15.15 -5.03
CA VAL A 122 4.59 -16.35 -5.12
C VAL A 122 3.78 -17.57 -5.52
N ASN A 123 4.36 -18.40 -6.39
CA ASN A 123 3.79 -19.69 -6.79
C ASN A 123 4.07 -20.75 -5.74
N VAL A 124 3.03 -21.44 -5.29
CA VAL A 124 3.16 -22.53 -4.32
C VAL A 124 2.34 -23.73 -4.78
N ARG A 125 2.85 -24.92 -4.51
CA ARG A 125 2.10 -26.16 -4.72
C ARG A 125 1.46 -26.59 -3.42
N VAL A 126 0.14 -26.74 -3.42
CA VAL A 126 -0.71 -27.03 -2.26
C VAL A 126 -1.43 -28.34 -2.49
N GLU A 127 -1.48 -29.20 -1.47
CA GLU A 127 -2.32 -30.40 -1.48
C GLU A 127 -3.74 -29.99 -1.06
N VAL A 128 -4.71 -30.22 -1.93
CA VAL A 128 -6.15 -29.97 -1.69
C VAL A 128 -6.88 -31.29 -1.90
N ASP A 129 -7.57 -31.78 -0.87
CA ASP A 129 -8.31 -33.06 -0.89
C ASP A 129 -7.45 -34.27 -1.35
N GLY A 130 -6.13 -34.20 -1.12
CA GLY A 130 -5.17 -35.23 -1.51
C GLY A 130 -4.52 -35.03 -2.88
N GLU A 131 -5.00 -34.04 -3.66
CA GLU A 131 -4.47 -33.74 -4.99
C GLU A 131 -3.63 -32.47 -4.98
N PRO A 132 -2.49 -32.42 -5.70
CA PRO A 132 -1.63 -31.25 -5.77
C PRO A 132 -2.23 -30.21 -6.72
N GLN A 133 -2.34 -28.95 -6.25
CA GLN A 133 -2.80 -27.79 -7.01
C GLN A 133 -1.76 -26.67 -6.95
N ASP A 134 -1.64 -25.90 -8.02
CA ASP A 134 -0.82 -24.70 -8.06
C ASP A 134 -1.62 -23.48 -7.60
N TRP A 135 -1.07 -22.72 -6.65
CA TRP A 135 -1.69 -21.55 -6.03
C TRP A 135 -0.76 -20.37 -6.08
N LEU A 136 -1.36 -19.17 -6.11
CA LEU A 136 -0.69 -17.89 -5.89
C LEU A 136 -0.97 -17.45 -4.46
N ILE A 137 0.09 -17.15 -3.72
CA ILE A 137 0.01 -16.50 -2.41
C ILE A 137 0.48 -15.07 -2.58
N MET A 138 -0.34 -14.11 -2.19
CA MET A 138 -0.08 -12.69 -2.33
C MET A 138 0.04 -12.02 -0.97
N PHE A 139 1.08 -11.20 -0.83
CA PHE A 139 1.34 -10.40 0.37
C PHE A 139 1.37 -8.92 0.02
N LYS A 140 0.69 -8.13 0.83
CA LYS A 140 0.75 -6.66 0.80
C LYS A 140 0.83 -6.11 2.21
N ASN A 141 1.66 -5.09 2.39
CA ASN A 141 1.59 -4.20 3.54
C ASN A 141 1.35 -2.77 3.06
N GLU A 142 0.46 -2.07 3.74
CA GLU A 142 0.06 -0.70 3.44
C GLU A 142 0.33 0.19 4.64
N THR A 143 0.82 1.40 4.41
CA THR A 143 0.93 2.43 5.43
C THR A 143 0.01 3.60 5.10
N HIS A 144 -0.76 4.06 6.08
CA HIS A 144 -1.71 5.16 5.92
C HIS A 144 -1.56 6.18 7.05
N ASN A 145 -0.34 6.70 7.19
CA ASN A 145 0.09 7.48 8.34
C ASN A 145 -0.55 8.86 8.40
N HIS A 146 -0.41 9.65 7.33
CA HIS A 146 -0.90 11.04 7.27
C HIS A 146 -2.42 11.15 7.44
N PRO A 147 -3.25 10.42 6.69
CA PRO A 147 -4.69 10.47 6.86
C PRO A 147 -5.16 10.03 8.26
N THR A 148 -4.49 9.04 8.87
CA THR A 148 -4.82 8.55 10.21
C THR A 148 -4.52 9.58 11.31
N GLU A 149 -3.59 10.50 11.10
CA GLU A 149 -3.33 11.61 12.02
C GLU A 149 -4.41 12.69 11.97
N ILE A 150 -5.06 12.87 10.82
CA ILE A 150 -6.07 13.92 10.57
C ILE A 150 -7.46 13.41 10.95
N GLU A 151 -7.85 12.26 10.43
CA GLU A 151 -9.12 11.58 10.69
C GLU A 151 -8.84 10.10 11.01
N PRO A 152 -8.60 9.77 12.30
CA PRO A 152 -8.06 8.47 12.68
C PRO A 152 -8.96 7.28 12.33
N PHE A 153 -10.29 7.44 12.34
CA PHE A 153 -11.22 6.35 12.05
C PHE A 153 -11.15 5.98 10.57
N GLY A 154 -11.41 6.94 9.68
CA GLY A 154 -11.39 6.72 8.23
C GLY A 154 -10.00 6.39 7.72
N GLY A 155 -8.95 7.07 8.23
CA GLY A 155 -7.57 6.80 7.84
C GLY A 155 -7.13 5.37 8.14
N ALA A 156 -7.44 4.85 9.32
CA ALA A 156 -7.11 3.48 9.68
C ALA A 156 -8.00 2.43 8.97
N ALA A 157 -9.28 2.75 8.73
CA ALA A 157 -10.17 1.92 7.94
C ALA A 157 -9.66 1.77 6.50
N THR A 158 -9.29 2.87 5.87
CA THR A 158 -8.74 2.90 4.51
C THR A 158 -7.37 2.22 4.41
N CYS A 159 -6.54 2.27 5.47
CA CYS A 159 -5.30 1.50 5.53
C CYS A 159 -5.55 0.01 5.27
N LEU A 160 -6.56 -0.57 5.89
CA LEU A 160 -6.92 -1.97 5.66
C LEU A 160 -7.56 -2.15 4.27
N GLY A 161 -8.48 -1.28 3.86
CA GLY A 161 -9.16 -1.36 2.56
C GLY A 161 -8.17 -1.34 1.40
N GLY A 162 -7.21 -0.41 1.38
CA GLY A 162 -6.15 -0.36 0.38
C GLY A 162 -5.28 -1.62 0.38
N ALA A 163 -4.86 -2.08 1.59
CA ALA A 163 -4.10 -3.32 1.70
C ALA A 163 -4.82 -4.53 1.09
N ILE A 164 -6.15 -4.59 1.19
CA ILE A 164 -6.98 -5.69 0.62
C ILE A 164 -7.06 -5.58 -0.90
N ARG A 165 -7.29 -4.38 -1.45
CA ARG A 165 -7.52 -4.20 -2.89
C ARG A 165 -6.31 -4.51 -3.76
N ASP A 166 -5.10 -4.32 -3.27
CA ASP A 166 -3.90 -4.68 -4.02
C ASP A 166 -3.82 -6.18 -4.35
N PRO A 167 -3.95 -7.12 -3.40
CA PRO A 167 -4.06 -8.53 -3.74
C PRO A 167 -5.32 -8.88 -4.55
N LEU A 168 -6.43 -8.15 -4.37
CA LEU A 168 -7.60 -8.30 -5.26
C LEU A 168 -7.26 -7.96 -6.70
N SER A 169 -6.43 -6.92 -6.94
CA SER A 169 -5.92 -6.63 -8.29
C SER A 169 -5.20 -7.83 -8.91
N GLY A 170 -4.52 -8.65 -8.08
CA GLY A 170 -3.97 -9.95 -8.47
C GLY A 170 -5.00 -11.09 -8.55
N ARG A 171 -6.31 -10.83 -8.42
CA ARG A 171 -7.43 -11.80 -8.43
C ARG A 171 -7.35 -12.79 -7.26
N SER A 172 -6.78 -12.40 -6.12
CA SER A 172 -6.71 -13.25 -4.94
C SER A 172 -7.76 -12.86 -3.89
N PHE A 173 -8.22 -13.84 -3.12
CA PHE A 173 -9.08 -13.60 -1.97
C PHE A 173 -8.22 -13.36 -0.72
N VAL A 174 -8.39 -12.19 -0.09
CA VAL A 174 -7.69 -11.83 1.15
C VAL A 174 -8.42 -12.44 2.35
N TYR A 175 -7.69 -13.20 3.18
CA TYR A 175 -8.29 -14.01 4.24
C TYR A 175 -7.70 -13.78 5.64
N GLN A 176 -6.56 -13.08 5.73
CA GLN A 176 -5.93 -12.75 7.01
C GLN A 176 -5.28 -11.36 6.96
N ALA A 177 -5.39 -10.64 8.06
CA ALA A 177 -4.76 -9.34 8.27
C ALA A 177 -3.91 -9.30 9.53
N MET A 178 -2.93 -8.40 9.54
CA MET A 178 -2.09 -8.04 10.67
C MET A 178 -2.08 -6.51 10.78
N ARG A 179 -2.22 -5.97 11.99
CA ARG A 179 -2.10 -4.53 12.24
C ARG A 179 -0.92 -4.23 13.14
N ILE A 180 0.05 -3.45 12.66
CA ILE A 180 1.20 -2.99 13.43
C ILE A 180 1.23 -1.47 13.38
N THR A 181 1.25 -0.83 14.55
CA THR A 181 1.18 0.62 14.65
C THR A 181 2.30 1.19 15.51
N GLY A 182 2.64 2.44 15.26
CA GLY A 182 3.55 3.21 16.09
C GLY A 182 2.86 4.48 16.59
N ALA A 183 2.87 4.68 17.91
CA ALA A 183 2.23 5.80 18.56
C ALA A 183 3.15 6.44 19.60
N ALA A 184 2.96 7.72 19.88
CA ALA A 184 3.53 8.35 21.07
C ALA A 184 2.70 7.93 22.30
N ASN A 185 3.00 8.50 23.46
CA ASN A 185 2.36 8.10 24.71
C ASN A 185 0.86 8.49 24.75
N PRO A 186 -0.07 7.52 24.71
CA PRO A 186 -1.51 7.78 24.75
C PRO A 186 -2.00 8.29 26.12
N LEU A 187 -1.15 8.24 27.15
CA LEU A 187 -1.44 8.77 28.48
C LEU A 187 -1.04 10.25 28.62
N THR A 188 -0.49 10.86 27.58
CA THR A 188 -0.18 12.31 27.57
C THR A 188 -1.45 13.11 27.79
N GLU A 189 -1.42 14.07 28.72
CA GLU A 189 -2.53 14.98 28.98
C GLU A 189 -2.92 15.76 27.73
N VAL A 190 -4.22 15.98 27.52
CA VAL A 190 -4.74 16.70 26.36
C VAL A 190 -4.16 18.12 26.27
N SER A 191 -3.94 18.77 27.42
CA SER A 191 -3.33 20.11 27.51
C SER A 191 -1.91 20.20 26.94
N LYS A 192 -1.22 19.06 26.81
CA LYS A 192 0.14 18.95 26.27
C LYS A 192 0.16 18.54 24.79
N THR A 193 -1.01 18.48 24.16
CA THR A 193 -1.10 18.17 22.71
C THR A 193 -0.42 19.25 21.89
N ARG A 194 0.43 18.86 20.95
CA ARG A 194 1.10 19.81 20.03
C ARG A 194 0.08 20.55 19.16
N PRO A 195 0.30 21.84 18.89
CA PRO A 195 -0.51 22.58 17.91
C PRO A 195 -0.59 21.84 16.56
N GLY A 196 -1.78 21.78 15.97
CA GLY A 196 -2.01 21.10 14.71
C GLY A 196 -2.06 19.58 14.77
N LYS A 197 -2.03 18.98 15.96
CA LYS A 197 -2.16 17.52 16.16
C LYS A 197 -3.41 17.19 17.00
N LEU A 198 -3.95 16.00 16.80
CA LEU A 198 -4.95 15.42 17.70
C LEU A 198 -4.26 14.83 18.96
N PRO A 199 -4.97 14.76 20.11
CA PRO A 199 -4.46 14.06 21.28
C PRO A 199 -4.09 12.61 20.98
N GLN A 200 -2.93 12.15 21.49
CA GLN A 200 -2.43 10.80 21.20
C GLN A 200 -3.43 9.70 21.62
N LYS A 201 -4.12 9.88 22.75
CA LYS A 201 -5.18 8.97 23.18
C LYS A 201 -6.31 8.85 22.16
N GLN A 202 -6.74 9.98 21.61
CA GLN A 202 -7.80 10.03 20.60
C GLN A 202 -7.35 9.28 19.32
N ILE A 203 -6.14 9.56 18.84
CA ILE A 203 -5.59 8.89 17.65
C ILE A 203 -5.56 7.38 17.87
N CYS A 204 -4.93 6.90 18.96
CA CYS A 204 -4.79 5.47 19.24
C CYS A 204 -6.14 4.75 19.32
N GLN A 205 -7.11 5.31 20.07
CA GLN A 205 -8.40 4.68 20.29
C GLN A 205 -9.27 4.68 19.04
N THR A 206 -9.29 5.80 18.31
CA THR A 206 -10.15 5.98 17.14
C THR A 206 -9.61 5.24 15.92
N ALA A 207 -8.29 5.23 15.72
CA ALA A 207 -7.65 4.43 14.67
C ALA A 207 -7.88 2.93 14.87
N ALA A 208 -7.73 2.43 16.11
CA ALA A 208 -8.03 1.03 16.42
C ALA A 208 -9.51 0.70 16.17
N ALA A 209 -10.43 1.63 16.49
CA ALA A 209 -11.86 1.46 16.21
C ALA A 209 -12.15 1.43 14.70
N GLY A 210 -11.54 2.31 13.91
CA GLY A 210 -11.71 2.36 12.46
C GLY A 210 -11.24 1.07 11.78
N TYR A 211 -10.01 0.65 12.05
CA TYR A 211 -9.44 -0.57 11.47
C TYR A 211 -10.24 -1.82 11.87
N SER A 212 -10.56 -1.99 13.17
CA SER A 212 -11.32 -3.15 13.64
C SER A 212 -12.76 -3.15 13.08
N SER A 213 -13.42 -2.00 13.03
CA SER A 213 -14.75 -1.87 12.42
C SER A 213 -14.74 -2.32 10.97
N TYR A 214 -13.76 -1.87 10.19
CA TYR A 214 -13.63 -2.24 8.79
C TYR A 214 -13.41 -3.74 8.61
N GLY A 215 -12.39 -4.30 9.28
CA GLY A 215 -12.05 -5.72 9.19
C GLY A 215 -13.17 -6.64 9.65
N ASN A 216 -13.85 -6.29 10.76
CA ASN A 216 -14.96 -7.08 11.30
C ASN A 216 -16.19 -7.06 10.36
N GLN A 217 -16.51 -5.91 9.73
CA GLN A 217 -17.62 -5.79 8.80
C GLN A 217 -17.37 -6.54 7.49
N ILE A 218 -16.16 -6.47 6.95
CA ILE A 218 -15.81 -7.19 5.73
C ILE A 218 -15.73 -8.71 5.95
N GLY A 219 -15.56 -9.14 7.19
CA GLY A 219 -15.40 -10.54 7.55
C GLY A 219 -13.96 -11.05 7.32
N LEU A 220 -12.97 -10.20 7.58
CA LEU A 220 -11.55 -10.51 7.49
C LEU A 220 -10.96 -10.71 8.89
N ALA A 221 -10.37 -11.87 9.14
CA ALA A 221 -9.71 -12.15 10.40
C ALA A 221 -8.43 -11.31 10.55
N THR A 222 -8.33 -10.54 11.65
CA THR A 222 -7.09 -9.88 12.04
C THR A 222 -6.36 -10.72 13.08
N GLY A 223 -5.42 -11.53 12.61
CA GLY A 223 -4.77 -12.57 13.42
C GLY A 223 -3.66 -12.09 14.34
N LEU A 224 -3.18 -10.85 14.18
CA LEU A 224 -2.19 -10.24 15.07
C LEU A 224 -2.32 -8.72 15.06
N VAL A 225 -2.34 -8.13 16.27
CA VAL A 225 -2.41 -6.67 16.49
C VAL A 225 -1.35 -6.28 17.49
N HIS A 226 -0.56 -5.27 17.15
CA HIS A 226 0.45 -4.73 18.06
C HIS A 226 0.64 -3.23 17.85
N GLU A 227 0.79 -2.48 18.94
CA GLU A 227 1.14 -1.06 18.92
C GLU A 227 2.48 -0.83 19.63
N ILE A 228 3.40 -0.16 18.94
CA ILE A 228 4.73 0.21 19.44
C ILE A 228 4.65 1.64 19.96
N TYR A 229 5.19 1.89 21.15
CA TYR A 229 5.19 3.22 21.74
C TYR A 229 6.60 3.82 21.75
N HIS A 230 6.75 4.98 21.12
CA HIS A 230 8.00 5.73 21.08
C HIS A 230 7.72 7.22 20.87
N PRO A 231 8.44 8.16 21.56
CA PRO A 231 8.19 9.60 21.43
C PRO A 231 8.27 10.14 19.99
N GLY A 232 9.10 9.55 19.13
CA GLY A 232 9.24 9.94 17.74
C GLY A 232 7.94 9.85 16.94
N TYR A 233 7.01 8.99 17.33
CA TYR A 233 5.71 8.87 16.67
C TYR A 233 4.73 10.01 17.00
N GLU A 234 5.10 10.94 17.86
CA GLU A 234 4.35 12.18 18.02
C GLU A 234 4.48 13.08 16.77
N ALA A 235 5.65 13.06 16.14
CA ALA A 235 5.87 13.79 14.89
C ALA A 235 5.09 13.18 13.73
N LYS A 236 5.12 11.85 13.60
CA LYS A 236 4.40 11.09 12.57
C LYS A 236 4.00 9.72 13.10
N ARG A 237 2.70 9.47 13.18
CA ARG A 237 2.16 8.15 13.51
C ARG A 237 2.54 7.15 12.41
N MET A 238 2.77 5.90 12.79
CA MET A 238 2.80 4.76 11.89
C MET A 238 1.49 3.98 12.01
N GLU A 239 0.71 3.94 10.93
CA GLU A 239 -0.45 3.04 10.79
C GLU A 239 -0.14 2.08 9.65
N LEU A 240 0.05 0.80 9.97
CA LEU A 240 0.41 -0.23 9.02
C LEU A 240 -0.57 -1.39 9.12
N GLY A 241 -1.14 -1.76 7.96
CA GLY A 241 -1.90 -2.96 7.74
C GLY A 241 -1.15 -3.90 6.80
N ALA A 242 -1.02 -5.17 7.17
CA ALA A 242 -0.48 -6.20 6.29
C ALA A 242 -1.51 -7.31 6.11
N VAL A 243 -1.61 -7.83 4.88
CA VAL A 243 -2.58 -8.86 4.53
C VAL A 243 -1.94 -9.97 3.72
N VAL A 244 -2.58 -11.13 3.76
CA VAL A 244 -2.26 -12.24 2.86
C VAL A 244 -3.53 -12.66 2.12
N GLY A 245 -3.40 -12.80 0.80
CA GLY A 245 -4.42 -13.32 -0.09
C GLY A 245 -3.94 -14.59 -0.79
N ALA A 246 -4.87 -15.35 -1.32
CA ALA A 246 -4.56 -16.56 -2.09
C ALA A 246 -5.60 -16.80 -3.18
N ALA A 247 -5.16 -17.42 -4.27
CA ALA A 247 -6.02 -17.92 -5.35
C ALA A 247 -5.42 -19.15 -5.99
N PRO A 248 -6.23 -20.10 -6.50
CA PRO A 248 -5.75 -21.06 -7.47
C PRO A 248 -5.12 -20.36 -8.67
N ALA A 249 -3.97 -20.85 -9.15
CA ALA A 249 -3.23 -20.16 -10.21
C ALA A 249 -4.03 -20.06 -11.52
N ASP A 250 -4.88 -21.02 -11.81
CA ASP A 250 -5.73 -21.06 -13.01
C ASP A 250 -6.93 -20.10 -12.96
N HIS A 251 -7.18 -19.44 -11.82
CA HIS A 251 -8.17 -18.35 -11.71
C HIS A 251 -7.63 -17.00 -12.18
N VAL A 252 -6.32 -16.88 -12.37
CA VAL A 252 -5.64 -15.62 -12.67
C VAL A 252 -5.19 -15.61 -14.13
N VAL A 253 -5.91 -14.88 -14.95
CA VAL A 253 -5.52 -14.61 -16.34
C VAL A 253 -4.74 -13.30 -16.37
N ARG A 254 -3.58 -13.31 -17.02
CA ARG A 254 -2.74 -12.14 -17.24
C ARG A 254 -2.44 -12.01 -18.70
N SER A 255 -3.12 -11.08 -19.36
CA SER A 255 -2.90 -10.78 -20.77
C SER A 255 -2.79 -9.29 -20.97
N THR A 256 -1.96 -8.90 -21.95
CA THR A 256 -1.84 -7.49 -22.33
C THR A 256 -3.17 -6.99 -22.88
N PRO A 257 -3.71 -5.87 -22.38
CA PRO A 257 -4.88 -5.23 -22.94
C PRO A 257 -4.66 -4.88 -24.43
N ALA A 258 -5.70 -5.06 -25.23
CA ALA A 258 -5.67 -4.78 -26.66
C ALA A 258 -6.60 -3.60 -27.00
N PRO A 259 -6.30 -2.83 -28.07
CA PRO A 259 -7.22 -1.79 -28.54
C PRO A 259 -8.64 -2.33 -28.74
N GLY A 260 -9.64 -1.61 -28.24
CA GLY A 260 -11.05 -2.00 -28.24
C GLY A 260 -11.51 -2.68 -26.95
N ASP A 261 -10.60 -3.17 -26.09
CA ASP A 261 -10.95 -3.68 -24.77
C ASP A 261 -11.63 -2.60 -23.92
N LYS A 262 -12.57 -3.00 -23.09
CA LYS A 262 -13.33 -2.08 -22.24
C LYS A 262 -12.79 -2.08 -20.82
N VAL A 263 -12.81 -0.91 -20.21
CA VAL A 263 -12.49 -0.74 -18.79
C VAL A 263 -13.80 -0.58 -18.02
N ILE A 264 -14.03 -1.48 -17.08
CA ILE A 264 -15.18 -1.45 -16.19
C ILE A 264 -14.72 -0.97 -14.82
N LEU A 265 -15.38 0.06 -14.30
CA LEU A 265 -15.30 0.48 -12.92
C LEU A 265 -16.28 -0.35 -12.10
N LEU A 266 -15.77 -1.07 -11.11
CA LEU A 266 -16.53 -1.89 -10.17
C LEU A 266 -16.56 -1.21 -8.80
N GLY A 267 -17.71 -1.20 -8.13
CA GLY A 267 -17.83 -0.80 -6.73
C GLY A 267 -18.37 0.60 -6.50
N GLY A 268 -17.82 1.28 -5.50
CA GLY A 268 -18.34 2.53 -4.97
C GLY A 268 -18.39 3.70 -5.95
N ARG A 269 -19.23 4.69 -5.64
CA ARG A 269 -19.38 5.90 -6.44
C ARG A 269 -18.36 6.97 -6.04
N THR A 270 -18.03 7.86 -6.97
CA THR A 270 -17.05 8.95 -6.81
C THR A 270 -17.66 10.13 -6.05
N GLY A 271 -16.95 10.60 -5.03
CA GLY A 271 -17.22 11.84 -4.30
C GLY A 271 -15.98 12.75 -4.27
N ARG A 272 -15.96 13.76 -3.40
CA ARG A 272 -14.79 14.62 -3.14
C ARG A 272 -13.81 14.02 -2.14
N ASP A 273 -14.17 12.90 -1.52
CA ASP A 273 -13.31 12.20 -0.58
C ASP A 273 -12.01 11.75 -1.27
N GLY A 274 -10.87 12.08 -0.65
CA GLY A 274 -9.54 11.81 -1.18
C GLY A 274 -9.05 12.76 -2.28
N CYS A 275 -9.84 13.75 -2.72
CA CYS A 275 -9.34 14.77 -3.64
C CYS A 275 -8.17 15.52 -3.02
N GLY A 276 -6.97 15.41 -3.60
CA GLY A 276 -5.74 15.96 -3.06
C GLY A 276 -5.05 15.08 -2.01
N GLY A 277 -5.54 13.86 -1.73
CA GLY A 277 -4.94 12.94 -0.74
C GLY A 277 -3.50 12.56 -1.07
N ALA A 278 -3.21 12.19 -2.31
CA ALA A 278 -1.85 11.86 -2.77
C ALA A 278 -0.89 13.06 -2.63
N THR A 279 -1.30 14.24 -3.07
CA THR A 279 -0.50 15.48 -2.95
C THR A 279 -0.37 15.94 -1.51
N GLY A 280 -1.42 15.81 -0.70
CA GLY A 280 -1.41 16.10 0.74
C GLY A 280 -0.46 15.18 1.50
N SER A 281 -0.44 13.89 1.20
CA SER A 281 0.47 12.91 1.80
C SER A 281 1.94 13.16 1.44
N SER A 282 2.21 13.86 0.34
CA SER A 282 3.55 14.26 -0.10
C SER A 282 4.03 15.58 0.53
N LYS A 283 3.20 16.25 1.36
CA LYS A 283 3.53 17.52 2.02
C LYS A 283 3.81 17.36 3.50
N SER A 284 4.51 18.34 4.07
CA SER A 284 4.70 18.44 5.53
C SER A 284 3.40 18.78 6.23
N HIS A 285 3.15 18.13 7.38
CA HIS A 285 2.03 18.48 8.25
C HIS A 285 2.22 19.88 8.84
N THR A 286 1.19 20.72 8.74
CA THR A 286 1.16 22.09 9.27
C THR A 286 0.12 22.25 10.36
N VAL A 287 0.14 23.37 11.08
CA VAL A 287 -0.85 23.67 12.14
C VAL A 287 -2.28 23.70 11.59
N SER A 288 -2.48 24.14 10.36
CA SER A 288 -3.79 24.21 9.70
C SER A 288 -4.24 22.90 9.04
N SER A 289 -3.40 21.86 9.02
CA SER A 289 -3.73 20.61 8.30
C SER A 289 -4.99 19.92 8.83
N LEU A 290 -5.28 20.01 10.14
CA LEU A 290 -6.51 19.45 10.71
C LEU A 290 -7.79 20.15 10.20
N GLU A 291 -7.70 21.45 9.91
CA GLU A 291 -8.84 22.25 9.44
C GLU A 291 -9.05 22.11 7.93
N THR A 292 -7.97 22.02 7.17
CA THR A 292 -7.99 22.08 5.69
C THR A 292 -8.01 20.72 5.01
N CYS A 293 -7.38 19.71 5.62
CA CYS A 293 -7.16 18.41 4.97
C CYS A 293 -8.22 17.34 5.31
N GLY A 294 -9.28 17.66 6.06
CA GLY A 294 -10.32 16.69 6.43
C GLY A 294 -11.07 16.08 5.24
N SER A 295 -11.19 16.81 4.12
CA SER A 295 -11.77 16.32 2.86
C SER A 295 -10.80 15.44 2.05
N GLU A 296 -9.50 15.53 2.31
CA GLU A 296 -8.47 14.72 1.65
C GLU A 296 -8.45 13.27 2.20
N VAL A 297 -9.04 13.04 3.38
CA VAL A 297 -9.09 11.71 3.98
C VAL A 297 -10.22 10.90 3.38
N GLN A 298 -9.89 9.76 2.86
CA GLN A 298 -10.83 8.80 2.31
C GLN A 298 -11.74 8.23 3.43
N LYS A 299 -12.98 7.94 3.09
CA LYS A 299 -13.98 7.33 3.97
C LYS A 299 -14.21 5.89 3.53
N GLY A 300 -13.74 4.92 4.31
CA GLY A 300 -13.91 3.50 4.01
C GLY A 300 -15.37 3.03 4.08
N ASN A 301 -15.76 2.14 3.15
CA ASN A 301 -17.06 1.47 3.09
C ASN A 301 -16.87 -0.06 3.03
N ALA A 302 -16.67 -0.68 4.19
CA ALA A 302 -16.39 -2.11 4.30
C ALA A 302 -17.44 -3.02 3.63
N PRO A 303 -18.77 -2.75 3.69
CA PRO A 303 -19.75 -3.53 2.95
C PRO A 303 -19.51 -3.56 1.43
N GLU A 304 -19.05 -2.48 0.83
CA GLU A 304 -18.74 -2.42 -0.59
C GLU A 304 -17.48 -3.24 -0.93
N GLU A 305 -16.46 -3.14 -0.11
CA GLU A 305 -15.24 -3.95 -0.21
C GLU A 305 -15.54 -5.45 -0.11
N ARG A 306 -16.48 -5.84 0.76
CA ARG A 306 -16.91 -7.23 0.88
C ARG A 306 -17.54 -7.77 -0.40
N LYS A 307 -18.34 -6.97 -1.11
CA LYS A 307 -18.91 -7.35 -2.41
C LYS A 307 -17.81 -7.55 -3.46
N LEU A 308 -16.82 -6.64 -3.50
CA LEU A 308 -15.63 -6.79 -4.35
C LEU A 308 -14.90 -8.09 -4.04
N GLN A 309 -14.60 -8.39 -2.77
CA GLN A 309 -13.95 -9.65 -2.39
C GLN A 309 -14.72 -10.89 -2.82
N ARG A 310 -16.06 -10.86 -2.76
CA ARG A 310 -16.91 -11.99 -3.19
C ARG A 310 -16.85 -12.17 -4.69
N LEU A 311 -16.94 -11.09 -5.48
CA LEU A 311 -16.80 -11.13 -6.94
C LEU A 311 -15.44 -11.69 -7.35
N PHE A 312 -14.37 -11.21 -6.73
CA PHE A 312 -12.99 -11.65 -7.03
C PHE A 312 -12.67 -13.07 -6.51
N ARG A 313 -13.52 -13.66 -5.68
CA ARG A 313 -13.44 -15.08 -5.33
C ARG A 313 -14.10 -16.00 -6.36
N ASN A 314 -14.95 -15.44 -7.22
CA ASN A 314 -15.65 -16.19 -8.27
C ASN A 314 -14.75 -16.39 -9.49
N PRO A 315 -14.33 -17.63 -9.84
CA PRO A 315 -13.46 -17.89 -10.97
C PRO A 315 -14.10 -17.54 -12.33
N GLU A 316 -15.44 -17.54 -12.44
CA GLU A 316 -16.11 -17.10 -13.66
C GLU A 316 -15.90 -15.60 -13.93
N ALA A 317 -15.78 -14.79 -12.87
CA ALA A 317 -15.50 -13.36 -13.00
C ALA A 317 -13.99 -13.12 -13.22
N THR A 318 -13.13 -13.73 -12.40
CA THR A 318 -11.69 -13.43 -12.44
C THR A 318 -11.02 -13.87 -13.74
N ARG A 319 -11.48 -14.96 -14.35
CA ARG A 319 -10.97 -15.43 -15.65
C ARG A 319 -11.32 -14.51 -16.84
N LEU A 320 -12.28 -13.59 -16.68
CA LEU A 320 -12.62 -12.59 -17.70
C LEU A 320 -11.69 -11.38 -17.64
N ILE A 321 -11.03 -11.15 -16.51
CA ILE A 321 -10.23 -9.96 -16.24
C ILE A 321 -8.82 -10.12 -16.81
N ARG A 322 -8.49 -9.32 -17.82
CA ARG A 322 -7.17 -9.29 -18.45
C ARG A 322 -6.13 -8.56 -17.62
N ARG A 323 -6.51 -7.40 -17.07
CA ARG A 323 -5.71 -6.56 -16.19
C ARG A 323 -6.62 -5.86 -15.18
N CYS A 324 -6.09 -5.61 -14.00
CA CYS A 324 -6.84 -5.00 -12.92
C CYS A 324 -5.97 -4.02 -12.13
N ASN A 325 -6.56 -2.95 -11.64
CA ASN A 325 -5.94 -2.04 -10.70
C ASN A 325 -6.97 -1.58 -9.67
N ASP A 326 -6.53 -1.22 -8.45
CA ASP A 326 -7.39 -0.63 -7.44
C ASP A 326 -7.47 0.90 -7.59
N PHE A 327 -8.44 1.51 -6.94
CA PHE A 327 -8.53 2.96 -6.82
C PHE A 327 -7.91 3.41 -5.50
N GLY A 328 -6.63 3.65 -5.54
CA GLY A 328 -5.88 4.33 -4.50
C GLY A 328 -5.57 5.78 -4.88
N ALA A 329 -4.33 6.19 -4.61
CA ALA A 329 -3.82 7.51 -4.93
C ALA A 329 -3.99 7.87 -6.41
N GLY A 330 -4.44 9.10 -6.68
CA GLY A 330 -4.65 9.60 -8.02
C GLY A 330 -5.95 9.19 -8.70
N GLY A 331 -6.79 8.40 -8.04
CA GLY A 331 -8.15 8.08 -8.48
C GLY A 331 -8.23 7.51 -9.90
N VAL A 332 -9.17 8.01 -10.69
CA VAL A 332 -9.41 7.55 -12.08
C VAL A 332 -8.16 7.70 -12.95
N SER A 333 -7.39 8.78 -12.78
CA SER A 333 -6.22 9.07 -13.61
C SER A 333 -5.11 8.03 -13.47
N VAL A 334 -4.92 7.49 -12.28
CA VAL A 334 -3.92 6.45 -11.99
C VAL A 334 -4.53 5.07 -12.18
N ALA A 335 -5.62 4.74 -11.49
CA ALA A 335 -6.22 3.41 -11.50
C ALA A 335 -6.56 2.92 -12.91
N ILE A 336 -7.16 3.77 -13.74
CA ILE A 336 -7.52 3.44 -15.12
C ILE A 336 -6.36 3.76 -16.07
N GLY A 337 -5.70 4.91 -15.84
CA GLY A 337 -4.63 5.37 -16.72
C GLY A 337 -3.43 4.43 -16.82
N GLU A 338 -3.18 3.57 -15.84
CA GLU A 338 -2.07 2.61 -15.83
C GLU A 338 -2.40 1.23 -16.41
N LEU A 339 -3.67 0.99 -16.77
CA LEU A 339 -4.09 -0.32 -17.26
C LEU A 339 -3.55 -0.65 -18.66
N ALA A 340 -3.31 0.36 -19.48
CA ALA A 340 -2.73 0.20 -20.81
C ALA A 340 -1.97 1.47 -21.24
N ASP A 341 -1.14 1.36 -22.28
CA ASP A 341 -0.38 2.50 -22.80
C ASP A 341 -1.30 3.57 -23.40
N GLY A 342 -2.34 3.15 -24.10
CA GLY A 342 -3.38 4.02 -24.66
C GLY A 342 -4.73 3.77 -23.99
N VAL A 343 -5.35 4.80 -23.41
CA VAL A 343 -6.65 4.71 -22.75
C VAL A 343 -7.46 5.98 -22.99
N ALA A 344 -8.71 5.81 -23.41
CA ALA A 344 -9.70 6.89 -23.56
C ALA A 344 -10.78 6.76 -22.47
N ILE A 345 -10.81 7.70 -21.52
CA ILE A 345 -11.71 7.70 -20.37
C ILE A 345 -12.86 8.67 -20.63
N ASN A 346 -14.08 8.21 -20.38
CA ASN A 346 -15.28 9.04 -20.36
C ASN A 346 -15.66 9.35 -18.92
N LEU A 347 -15.32 10.54 -18.42
CA LEU A 347 -15.63 10.96 -17.05
C LEU A 347 -17.15 11.17 -16.81
N ASP A 348 -17.94 11.38 -17.87
CA ASP A 348 -19.39 11.48 -17.73
C ASP A 348 -20.03 10.13 -17.34
N ALA A 349 -19.37 9.02 -17.70
CA ALA A 349 -19.81 7.66 -17.34
C ALA A 349 -19.39 7.23 -15.92
N VAL A 350 -18.49 7.97 -15.26
CA VAL A 350 -18.03 7.63 -13.90
C VAL A 350 -19.16 7.83 -12.90
N PRO A 351 -19.58 6.78 -12.15
CA PRO A 351 -20.65 6.89 -11.17
C PRO A 351 -20.31 7.90 -10.06
N LYS A 352 -21.26 8.75 -9.71
CA LYS A 352 -21.11 9.84 -8.74
C LYS A 352 -21.98 9.62 -7.51
N LYS A 353 -21.45 9.98 -6.32
CA LYS A 353 -22.23 9.99 -5.07
C LYS A 353 -23.30 11.09 -5.07
N TYR A 354 -23.00 12.21 -5.72
CA TYR A 354 -23.85 13.39 -5.82
C TYR A 354 -23.46 14.24 -7.03
N GLU A 355 -24.36 15.11 -7.45
CA GLU A 355 -24.11 16.07 -8.53
C GLU A 355 -23.20 17.22 -8.08
N GLY A 356 -22.60 17.93 -9.04
CA GLY A 356 -21.75 19.11 -8.80
C GLY A 356 -20.25 18.80 -8.72
N LEU A 357 -19.84 17.57 -9.04
CA LEU A 357 -18.43 17.25 -9.28
C LEU A 357 -18.02 17.76 -10.66
N ASP A 358 -16.86 18.41 -10.74
CA ASP A 358 -16.26 18.79 -12.01
C ASP A 358 -15.36 17.70 -12.60
N GLY A 359 -14.86 17.92 -13.82
CA GLY A 359 -14.02 16.94 -14.51
C GLY A 359 -12.68 16.68 -13.80
N THR A 360 -12.13 17.68 -13.13
CA THR A 360 -10.88 17.55 -12.36
C THR A 360 -11.09 16.69 -11.12
N GLU A 361 -12.15 16.99 -10.35
CA GLU A 361 -12.53 16.22 -9.17
C GLU A 361 -12.79 14.75 -9.53
N LEU A 362 -13.48 14.48 -10.65
CA LEU A 362 -13.73 13.12 -11.14
C LEU A 362 -12.44 12.39 -11.54
N ALA A 363 -11.49 13.12 -12.13
CA ALA A 363 -10.22 12.54 -12.59
C ALA A 363 -9.29 12.11 -11.45
N ILE A 364 -9.26 12.88 -10.33
CA ILE A 364 -8.27 12.69 -9.26
C ILE A 364 -8.84 12.24 -7.92
N SER A 365 -10.17 12.12 -7.77
CA SER A 365 -10.80 11.66 -6.53
C SER A 365 -10.38 10.24 -6.18
N GLU A 366 -9.96 10.05 -4.94
CA GLU A 366 -9.53 8.77 -4.37
C GLU A 366 -10.65 8.08 -3.58
N SER A 367 -11.91 8.25 -3.99
CA SER A 367 -13.02 7.50 -3.39
C SER A 367 -12.71 6.01 -3.42
N GLN A 368 -12.80 5.38 -2.26
CA GLN A 368 -12.34 4.01 -2.03
C GLN A 368 -13.35 2.94 -2.46
N GLU A 369 -13.00 1.67 -2.28
CA GLU A 369 -13.80 0.49 -2.60
C GLU A 369 -14.22 0.45 -4.06
N ARG A 370 -13.27 0.76 -4.93
CA ARG A 370 -13.42 0.69 -6.39
C ARG A 370 -12.31 -0.15 -7.01
N MET A 371 -12.61 -0.87 -8.07
CA MET A 371 -11.63 -1.59 -8.88
C MET A 371 -11.83 -1.23 -10.35
N ALA A 372 -10.73 -1.09 -11.09
CA ALA A 372 -10.75 -0.93 -12.53
C ALA A 372 -10.29 -2.24 -13.19
N VAL A 373 -11.11 -2.81 -14.05
CA VAL A 373 -10.81 -4.08 -14.72
C VAL A 373 -10.91 -3.94 -16.24
N VAL A 374 -9.92 -4.52 -16.94
CA VAL A 374 -9.94 -4.60 -18.41
C VAL A 374 -10.53 -5.94 -18.83
N VAL A 375 -11.52 -5.90 -19.69
CA VAL A 375 -12.16 -7.09 -20.25
C VAL A 375 -12.32 -6.98 -21.76
N ALA A 376 -12.38 -8.13 -22.44
CA ALA A 376 -12.69 -8.16 -23.86
C ALA A 376 -14.14 -7.67 -24.12
N PRO A 377 -14.43 -7.01 -25.24
CA PRO A 377 -15.76 -6.46 -25.53
C PRO A 377 -16.92 -7.47 -25.38
N GLN A 378 -16.69 -8.72 -25.78
CA GLN A 378 -17.69 -9.78 -25.69
C GLN A 378 -17.98 -10.27 -24.26
N ASP A 379 -17.09 -9.97 -23.31
CA ASP A 379 -17.18 -10.44 -21.92
C ASP A 379 -17.81 -9.39 -20.98
N VAL A 380 -18.02 -8.16 -21.46
CA VAL A 380 -18.54 -7.02 -20.69
C VAL A 380 -19.87 -7.35 -20.04
N GLU A 381 -20.87 -7.81 -20.79
CA GLU A 381 -22.20 -8.12 -20.26
C GLU A 381 -22.17 -9.26 -19.24
N LYS A 382 -21.30 -10.25 -19.46
CA LYS A 382 -21.14 -11.37 -18.52
C LYS A 382 -20.56 -10.87 -17.19
N LEU A 383 -19.52 -10.03 -17.20
CA LEU A 383 -18.92 -9.51 -15.98
C LEU A 383 -19.88 -8.60 -15.22
N ILE A 384 -20.65 -7.75 -15.93
CA ILE A 384 -21.66 -6.88 -15.32
C ILE A 384 -22.74 -7.72 -14.60
N ARG A 385 -23.23 -8.79 -15.20
CA ARG A 385 -24.19 -9.69 -14.55
C ARG A 385 -23.62 -10.35 -13.28
N LEU A 386 -22.36 -10.84 -13.34
CA LEU A 386 -21.70 -11.44 -12.18
C LEU A 386 -21.49 -10.42 -11.05
N ALA A 387 -21.23 -9.15 -11.38
CA ALA A 387 -21.16 -8.07 -10.41
C ALA A 387 -22.55 -7.77 -9.79
N ASP A 388 -23.60 -7.74 -10.61
CA ASP A 388 -24.98 -7.52 -10.15
C ASP A 388 -25.48 -8.62 -9.20
N GLU A 389 -25.06 -9.88 -9.40
CA GLU A 389 -25.32 -10.99 -8.47
C GLU A 389 -24.77 -10.74 -7.06
N GLU A 390 -23.70 -9.96 -6.95
CA GLU A 390 -23.12 -9.50 -5.67
C GLU A 390 -23.66 -8.14 -5.22
N ASN A 391 -24.64 -7.55 -5.91
CA ASN A 391 -25.13 -6.17 -5.72
C ASN A 391 -24.01 -5.13 -5.83
N LEU A 392 -23.10 -5.32 -6.75
CA LEU A 392 -21.96 -4.47 -7.01
C LEU A 392 -22.18 -3.66 -8.29
N GLU A 393 -22.13 -2.33 -8.20
CA GLU A 393 -22.26 -1.48 -9.38
C GLU A 393 -21.06 -1.69 -10.33
N ALA A 394 -21.35 -1.84 -11.62
CA ALA A 394 -20.35 -2.09 -12.67
C ALA A 394 -20.66 -1.23 -13.89
N THR A 395 -19.74 -0.34 -14.26
CA THR A 395 -19.95 0.64 -15.34
C THR A 395 -18.76 0.70 -16.27
N VAL A 396 -19.01 0.62 -17.59
CA VAL A 396 -17.96 0.86 -18.60
C VAL A 396 -17.63 2.34 -18.61
N VAL A 397 -16.38 2.68 -18.30
CA VAL A 397 -15.92 4.07 -18.16
C VAL A 397 -14.78 4.44 -19.10
N ALA A 398 -14.14 3.44 -19.74
CA ALA A 398 -13.04 3.70 -20.66
C ALA A 398 -12.88 2.59 -21.69
N GLU A 399 -12.06 2.87 -22.70
CA GLU A 399 -11.65 1.95 -23.75
C GLU A 399 -10.15 2.02 -23.95
N VAL A 400 -9.53 0.87 -24.19
CA VAL A 400 -8.11 0.79 -24.57
C VAL A 400 -7.97 1.23 -26.03
N THR A 401 -7.01 2.11 -26.30
CA THR A 401 -6.77 2.70 -27.61
C THR A 401 -5.42 2.29 -28.22
N GLU A 402 -5.28 2.39 -29.53
CA GLU A 402 -4.02 2.10 -30.22
C GLU A 402 -2.94 3.16 -29.93
N ALA A 403 -3.35 4.43 -29.90
CA ALA A 403 -2.43 5.53 -29.63
C ALA A 403 -1.98 5.50 -28.14
N PRO A 404 -0.66 5.55 -27.84
CA PRO A 404 -0.14 5.50 -26.47
C PRO A 404 -0.33 6.85 -25.76
N ARG A 405 -1.57 7.18 -25.48
CA ARG A 405 -1.99 8.42 -24.83
C ARG A 405 -3.06 8.18 -23.78
N LEU A 406 -3.01 8.95 -22.71
CA LEU A 406 -4.10 9.07 -21.75
C LEU A 406 -5.00 10.24 -22.17
N THR A 407 -6.23 9.93 -22.53
CA THR A 407 -7.24 10.95 -22.86
C THR A 407 -8.43 10.86 -21.92
N MET A 408 -8.97 12.02 -21.52
CA MET A 408 -10.19 12.09 -20.71
C MET A 408 -11.16 13.12 -21.31
N SER A 409 -12.41 12.71 -21.47
CA SER A 409 -13.49 13.58 -21.92
C SER A 409 -14.46 13.86 -20.77
N TRP A 410 -14.98 15.09 -20.72
CA TRP A 410 -16.00 15.52 -19.79
C TRP A 410 -16.93 16.56 -20.45
N ARG A 411 -18.24 16.30 -20.41
CA ARG A 411 -19.27 17.12 -21.07
C ARG A 411 -18.97 17.38 -22.54
N GLY A 412 -18.55 16.30 -23.25
CA GLY A 412 -18.24 16.36 -24.67
C GLY A 412 -16.95 17.12 -25.04
N ARG A 413 -16.11 17.47 -24.07
CA ARG A 413 -14.82 18.14 -24.29
C ARG A 413 -13.68 17.27 -23.78
N THR A 414 -12.59 17.22 -24.53
CA THR A 414 -11.34 16.63 -24.05
C THR A 414 -10.69 17.56 -23.06
N ILE A 415 -10.51 17.11 -21.82
CA ILE A 415 -9.89 17.89 -20.73
C ILE A 415 -8.53 17.35 -20.32
N VAL A 416 -8.14 16.15 -20.76
CA VAL A 416 -6.81 15.57 -20.63
C VAL A 416 -6.45 14.90 -21.96
N ASN A 417 -5.24 15.17 -22.46
CA ASN A 417 -4.67 14.49 -23.62
C ASN A 417 -3.14 14.53 -23.54
N LEU A 418 -2.54 13.50 -22.94
CA LEU A 418 -1.12 13.44 -22.62
C LEU A 418 -0.48 12.18 -23.20
N SER A 419 0.76 12.30 -23.69
CA SER A 419 1.51 11.13 -24.16
C SER A 419 1.91 10.21 -22.99
N ARG A 420 1.96 8.91 -23.26
CA ARG A 420 2.42 7.92 -22.27
C ARG A 420 3.88 8.15 -21.89
N GLU A 421 4.71 8.50 -22.84
CA GLU A 421 6.12 8.79 -22.62
C GLU A 421 6.32 9.93 -21.61
N PHE A 422 5.59 11.04 -21.78
CA PHE A 422 5.62 12.15 -20.84
C PHE A 422 5.17 11.76 -19.44
N LEU A 423 4.06 11.04 -19.31
CA LEU A 423 3.57 10.57 -18.00
C LEU A 423 4.57 9.65 -17.31
N ASN A 424 5.22 8.77 -18.05
CA ASN A 424 6.19 7.80 -17.53
C ASN A 424 7.56 8.42 -17.21
N SER A 425 7.82 9.68 -17.58
CA SER A 425 9.06 10.39 -17.19
C SER A 425 9.17 10.63 -15.69
N ASN A 426 8.04 10.65 -14.98
CA ASN A 426 7.93 10.95 -13.53
C ASN A 426 8.47 12.33 -13.14
N GLY A 427 8.45 13.31 -14.07
CA GLY A 427 8.91 14.68 -13.85
C GLY A 427 10.38 14.92 -14.16
N ALA A 428 10.89 16.04 -13.73
CA ALA A 428 12.30 16.42 -13.93
C ALA A 428 13.24 15.53 -13.10
N PRO A 429 14.39 15.10 -13.63
CA PRO A 429 15.36 14.33 -12.88
C PRO A 429 15.80 15.05 -11.59
N LYS A 430 15.81 14.32 -10.48
CA LYS A 430 16.27 14.81 -9.18
C LYS A 430 17.67 14.27 -8.88
N HIS A 431 18.49 15.08 -8.22
CA HIS A 431 19.87 14.74 -7.90
C HIS A 431 20.18 15.03 -6.44
N ALA A 432 20.99 14.19 -5.79
CA ALA A 432 21.40 14.36 -4.41
C ALA A 432 22.83 13.82 -4.18
N SER A 433 23.52 14.46 -3.23
CA SER A 433 24.77 13.94 -2.64
C SER A 433 24.47 13.48 -1.21
N ILE A 434 24.97 12.32 -0.83
CA ILE A 434 24.70 11.71 0.48
C ILE A 434 25.98 11.72 1.30
N GLN A 435 25.88 12.24 2.53
CA GLN A 435 26.91 12.13 3.55
C GLN A 435 26.33 11.37 4.76
N MET A 436 26.94 10.24 5.11
CA MET A 436 26.54 9.41 6.24
C MET A 436 27.60 9.48 7.33
N LYS A 437 27.25 10.10 8.45
CA LYS A 437 28.11 10.22 9.63
C LYS A 437 27.96 9.01 10.54
N ALA A 438 28.95 8.80 11.39
CA ALA A 438 28.86 7.80 12.44
C ALA A 438 27.70 8.12 13.40
N PRO A 439 26.97 7.10 13.91
CA PRO A 439 25.96 7.31 14.92
C PRO A 439 26.52 8.05 16.14
N ALA A 440 25.75 8.99 16.67
CA ALA A 440 26.16 9.78 17.83
C ALA A 440 26.24 8.94 19.13
N LYS A 441 25.55 7.78 19.15
CA LYS A 441 25.54 6.82 20.27
C LYS A 441 25.79 5.42 19.72
N GLU A 442 26.41 4.57 20.54
CA GLU A 442 26.53 3.15 20.21
C GLU A 442 25.13 2.51 20.13
N CYS A 443 24.95 1.63 19.12
CA CYS A 443 23.67 0.94 18.93
C CYS A 443 23.34 -0.05 20.04
N PHE A 444 24.37 -0.55 20.70
CA PHE A 444 24.28 -1.51 21.79
C PHE A 444 24.52 -0.78 23.11
N GLN A 445 23.46 -0.45 23.80
CA GLN A 445 23.58 0.05 25.18
C GLN A 445 23.89 -1.13 26.11
N ASP A 446 24.67 -0.88 27.13
CA ASP A 446 24.90 -1.82 28.22
C ASP A 446 23.56 -2.31 28.77
N PHE A 447 23.43 -3.62 28.96
CA PHE A 447 22.23 -4.19 29.56
C PHE A 447 22.01 -3.58 30.93
N LEU A 448 20.79 -3.09 31.16
CA LEU A 448 20.38 -2.67 32.51
C LEU A 448 20.57 -3.85 33.48
N PRO A 449 21.09 -3.62 34.69
CA PRO A 449 21.25 -4.69 35.66
C PRO A 449 19.90 -5.37 35.89
N VAL A 450 19.88 -6.71 35.82
CA VAL A 450 18.67 -7.50 36.03
C VAL A 450 18.42 -7.61 37.54
N ASN A 451 17.55 -6.78 38.07
CA ASN A 451 17.10 -6.81 39.45
C ASN A 451 15.58 -6.58 39.52
N ARG A 452 15.00 -6.73 40.69
CA ARG A 452 13.54 -6.60 40.89
C ARG A 452 13.01 -5.23 40.44
N GLU A 453 13.74 -4.17 40.75
CA GLU A 453 13.32 -2.79 40.45
C GLU A 453 13.29 -2.55 38.93
N THR A 454 14.37 -2.90 38.22
CA THR A 454 14.45 -2.74 36.74
C THR A 454 13.42 -3.61 36.02
N ILE A 455 13.13 -4.82 36.53
CA ILE A 455 12.07 -5.69 35.96
C ILE A 455 10.70 -5.03 36.16
N LEU A 456 10.37 -4.55 37.39
CA LEU A 456 9.08 -3.91 37.64
C LEU A 456 8.90 -2.64 36.82
N GLN A 457 9.96 -1.83 36.70
CA GLN A 457 9.96 -0.63 35.85
C GLN A 457 9.67 -0.98 34.40
N LYS A 458 10.33 -2.00 33.85
CA LYS A 458 10.09 -2.49 32.48
C LYS A 458 8.64 -2.98 32.32
N LEU A 459 8.16 -3.82 33.20
CA LEU A 459 6.80 -4.37 33.16
C LEU A 459 5.70 -3.30 33.30
N SER A 460 5.97 -2.19 33.95
CA SER A 460 5.05 -1.05 34.04
C SER A 460 5.10 -0.10 32.86
N SER A 461 6.06 -0.26 31.95
CA SER A 461 6.17 0.58 30.76
C SER A 461 5.16 0.19 29.68
N LEU A 462 4.75 1.16 28.85
CA LEU A 462 3.84 0.93 27.73
C LEU A 462 4.36 -0.12 26.73
N SER A 463 5.68 -0.22 26.55
CA SER A 463 6.30 -1.17 25.65
C SER A 463 6.15 -2.64 26.10
N PHE A 464 5.87 -2.89 27.38
CA PHE A 464 5.73 -4.21 27.98
C PHE A 464 4.35 -4.50 28.55
N CYS A 465 3.43 -3.53 28.57
CA CYS A 465 2.07 -3.77 29.02
C CYS A 465 1.34 -4.77 28.12
N SER A 466 0.37 -5.48 28.70
CA SER A 466 -0.47 -6.37 27.90
C SER A 466 -1.35 -5.57 26.94
N GLN A 467 -1.29 -5.92 25.66
CA GLN A 467 -2.14 -5.33 24.60
C GLN A 467 -3.37 -6.19 24.29
N LYS A 468 -3.74 -7.12 25.19
CA LYS A 468 -4.88 -7.99 24.99
C LYS A 468 -6.18 -7.21 24.77
N GLY A 469 -6.42 -6.16 25.55
CA GLY A 469 -7.61 -5.31 25.40
C GLY A 469 -7.67 -4.57 24.05
N LEU A 470 -6.52 -4.24 23.44
CA LEU A 470 -6.45 -3.74 22.08
C LEU A 470 -6.79 -4.84 21.07
N SER A 471 -6.15 -6.00 21.19
CA SER A 471 -6.33 -7.14 20.29
C SER A 471 -7.77 -7.68 20.31
N ASP A 472 -8.44 -7.69 21.46
CA ASP A 472 -9.81 -8.21 21.59
C ASP A 472 -10.88 -7.38 20.85
N ARG A 473 -10.53 -6.22 20.29
CA ARG A 473 -11.42 -5.43 19.41
C ARG A 473 -11.53 -6.01 18.00
N PHE A 474 -10.56 -6.82 17.62
CA PHE A 474 -10.42 -7.37 16.28
C PHE A 474 -10.88 -8.82 16.29
N ASP A 475 -11.77 -9.16 15.36
CA ASP A 475 -12.15 -10.55 15.20
C ASP A 475 -11.02 -11.32 14.49
N SER A 476 -10.44 -12.26 15.21
CA SER A 476 -9.39 -13.15 14.71
C SER A 476 -9.91 -14.51 14.27
N THR A 477 -11.22 -14.75 14.37
CA THR A 477 -11.85 -16.07 14.13
C THR A 477 -12.65 -16.17 12.84
N ILE A 478 -13.01 -15.06 12.23
CA ILE A 478 -13.83 -15.01 11.01
C ILE A 478 -13.19 -15.88 9.91
N GLY A 479 -14.02 -16.64 9.22
CA GLY A 479 -13.60 -17.53 8.14
C GLY A 479 -13.00 -18.85 8.62
N ALA A 480 -12.86 -19.06 9.95
CA ALA A 480 -12.36 -20.30 10.58
C ALA A 480 -10.99 -20.79 10.04
N ALA A 481 -10.21 -19.91 9.45
CA ALA A 481 -8.89 -20.22 8.88
C ALA A 481 -7.74 -20.02 9.88
N THR A 482 -7.94 -19.27 10.96
CA THR A 482 -6.91 -18.93 11.95
C THR A 482 -6.43 -20.18 12.70
N VAL A 483 -5.13 -20.48 12.59
CA VAL A 483 -4.48 -21.61 13.26
C VAL A 483 -3.92 -21.18 14.63
N LEU A 484 -3.34 -19.99 14.71
CA LEU A 484 -2.82 -19.43 15.95
C LEU A 484 -3.64 -18.19 16.32
N MET A 485 -4.30 -18.25 17.46
CA MET A 485 -5.01 -17.10 18.04
C MET A 485 -4.00 -16.05 18.53
N PRO A 486 -4.37 -14.75 18.54
CA PRO A 486 -3.50 -13.66 19.01
C PRO A 486 -2.95 -13.88 20.43
N TYR A 487 -3.72 -14.57 21.28
CA TYR A 487 -3.33 -14.97 22.63
C TYR A 487 -3.63 -16.44 22.86
N GLY A 488 -2.58 -17.18 23.25
CA GLY A 488 -2.62 -18.61 23.51
C GLY A 488 -2.37 -18.98 24.98
N GLY A 489 -2.07 -20.25 25.21
CA GLY A 489 -1.88 -20.84 26.54
C GLY A 489 -3.20 -21.18 27.21
N VAL A 490 -3.14 -21.88 28.35
CA VAL A 490 -4.31 -22.34 29.11
C VAL A 490 -5.24 -21.19 29.49
N TYR A 491 -4.68 -20.04 29.84
CA TYR A 491 -5.44 -18.84 30.25
C TYR A 491 -5.66 -17.83 29.12
N ARG A 492 -5.25 -18.12 27.88
CA ARG A 492 -5.30 -17.20 26.74
C ARG A 492 -4.69 -15.83 27.04
N ARG A 493 -3.51 -15.83 27.70
CA ARG A 493 -2.80 -14.59 28.11
C ARG A 493 -1.42 -14.47 27.48
N THR A 494 -0.92 -15.52 26.82
CA THR A 494 0.39 -15.51 26.16
C THR A 494 0.25 -14.96 24.75
N PRO A 495 0.85 -13.80 24.41
CA PRO A 495 0.75 -13.23 23.08
C PRO A 495 1.44 -14.12 22.04
N ALA A 496 0.80 -14.33 20.91
CA ALA A 496 1.41 -14.96 19.75
C ALA A 496 2.40 -13.98 19.08
N GLN A 497 3.52 -14.52 18.60
CA GLN A 497 4.54 -13.73 17.92
C GLN A 497 4.47 -13.85 16.39
N VAL A 498 3.56 -14.68 15.90
CA VAL A 498 3.33 -14.98 14.49
C VAL A 498 1.84 -15.18 14.26
N MET A 499 1.37 -14.75 13.11
CA MET A 499 0.04 -15.06 12.61
C MET A 499 0.14 -16.31 11.74
N ALA A 500 -0.76 -17.28 11.96
CA ALA A 500 -0.83 -18.50 11.15
C ALA A 500 -2.29 -18.76 10.75
N ALA A 501 -2.51 -19.03 9.46
CA ALA A 501 -3.84 -19.30 8.92
C ALA A 501 -3.80 -20.32 7.78
N LYS A 502 -4.83 -21.17 7.69
CA LYS A 502 -5.06 -22.05 6.55
C LYS A 502 -5.42 -21.25 5.31
N LEU A 503 -5.12 -21.79 4.14
CA LEU A 503 -5.56 -21.20 2.89
C LEU A 503 -7.09 -21.20 2.78
N PRO A 504 -7.67 -20.21 2.07
CA PRO A 504 -9.12 -20.00 1.96
C PRO A 504 -9.74 -20.95 0.91
N MET A 505 -9.89 -22.23 1.25
CA MET A 505 -10.47 -23.22 0.36
C MET A 505 -11.92 -22.90 0.00
N GLU A 506 -12.39 -23.43 -1.11
CA GLU A 506 -13.81 -23.48 -1.43
C GLU A 506 -14.57 -24.34 -0.42
N VAL A 507 -15.90 -24.10 -0.33
CA VAL A 507 -16.77 -24.85 0.60
C VAL A 507 -16.72 -26.34 0.25
N GLY A 508 -16.32 -27.15 1.23
CA GLY A 508 -16.19 -28.60 1.08
C GLY A 508 -14.77 -29.10 0.86
N SER A 509 -13.86 -28.28 0.33
CA SER A 509 -12.47 -28.64 0.11
C SER A 509 -11.61 -28.45 1.37
N ARG A 510 -10.54 -29.24 1.48
CA ARG A 510 -9.66 -29.27 2.66
C ARG A 510 -8.19 -29.22 2.28
N THR A 511 -7.42 -28.48 3.07
CA THR A 511 -5.96 -28.48 3.00
C THR A 511 -5.34 -28.42 4.40
N LYS A 512 -4.12 -28.95 4.52
CA LYS A 512 -3.26 -28.77 5.71
C LYS A 512 -2.28 -27.60 5.53
N ALA A 513 -2.19 -27.04 4.32
CA ALA A 513 -1.31 -25.91 4.05
C ALA A 513 -1.76 -24.66 4.81
N CYS A 514 -0.80 -23.95 5.37
CA CYS A 514 -1.03 -22.68 6.06
C CYS A 514 0.06 -21.67 5.71
N THR A 515 -0.28 -20.40 5.86
CA THR A 515 0.67 -19.29 5.76
C THR A 515 1.09 -18.83 7.15
N LEU A 516 2.35 -18.41 7.27
CA LEU A 516 2.91 -17.79 8.46
C LEU A 516 3.32 -16.36 8.14
N MET A 517 2.90 -15.41 8.95
CA MET A 517 3.29 -14.01 8.82
C MET A 517 3.79 -13.48 10.17
N SER A 518 4.95 -12.83 10.17
CA SER A 518 5.57 -12.22 11.35
C SER A 518 6.09 -10.83 11.02
N TRP A 519 6.38 -10.07 12.05
CA TRP A 519 6.96 -8.74 11.96
C TRP A 519 8.04 -8.55 13.02
N ALA A 520 8.93 -7.59 12.81
CA ALA A 520 9.84 -7.10 13.84
C ALA A 520 10.24 -5.66 13.51
N TYR A 521 10.31 -4.84 14.53
CA TYR A 521 10.85 -3.48 14.49
C TYR A 521 11.16 -3.00 15.90
N ASP A 522 12.26 -2.26 16.06
CA ASP A 522 12.64 -1.61 17.30
C ASP A 522 12.99 -0.14 17.02
N PRO A 523 12.15 0.82 17.44
CA PRO A 523 12.38 2.23 17.20
C PRO A 523 13.61 2.79 17.94
N GLU A 524 13.96 2.28 19.11
CA GLU A 524 15.15 2.72 19.85
C GLU A 524 16.44 2.41 19.06
N THR A 525 16.53 1.20 18.51
CA THR A 525 17.64 0.83 17.62
C THR A 525 17.61 1.68 16.34
N ALA A 526 16.43 1.91 15.77
CA ALA A 526 16.27 2.64 14.51
C ALA A 526 16.70 4.12 14.61
N VAL A 527 16.44 4.77 15.73
CA VAL A 527 16.89 6.16 15.98
C VAL A 527 18.41 6.26 16.02
N ASN A 528 19.08 5.26 16.60
CA ASN A 528 20.53 5.25 16.72
C ASN A 528 21.21 4.72 15.45
N SER A 529 20.68 3.68 14.82
CA SER A 529 21.23 3.09 13.60
C SER A 529 20.15 2.39 12.78
N PRO A 530 19.59 3.04 11.74
CA PRO A 530 18.66 2.39 10.82
C PRO A 530 19.22 1.13 10.16
N TYR A 531 20.54 1.07 9.94
CA TYR A 531 21.22 -0.10 9.40
C TYR A 531 21.06 -1.34 10.29
N HIS A 532 21.38 -1.22 11.58
CA HIS A 532 21.24 -2.34 12.52
C HIS A 532 19.77 -2.67 12.79
N ALA A 533 18.89 -1.66 12.85
CA ALA A 533 17.47 -1.88 13.00
C ALA A 533 16.89 -2.73 11.84
N GLY A 534 17.29 -2.45 10.60
CA GLY A 534 16.91 -3.26 9.44
C GLY A 534 17.42 -4.70 9.53
N CYS A 535 18.70 -4.90 9.87
CA CYS A 535 19.27 -6.23 10.06
C CYS A 535 18.53 -7.03 11.15
N PHE A 536 18.29 -6.41 12.32
CA PHE A 536 17.62 -7.06 13.44
C PHE A 536 16.15 -7.36 13.15
N ALA A 537 15.45 -6.48 12.43
CA ALA A 537 14.08 -6.71 12.04
C ALA A 537 13.94 -7.99 11.21
N VAL A 538 14.83 -8.22 10.24
CA VAL A 538 14.83 -9.43 9.42
C VAL A 538 15.12 -10.67 10.27
N VAL A 539 16.22 -10.66 11.04
CA VAL A 539 16.60 -11.80 11.89
C VAL A 539 15.51 -12.12 12.90
N ARG A 540 14.96 -11.09 13.58
CA ARG A 540 13.93 -11.28 14.59
C ARG A 540 12.61 -11.79 14.03
N SER A 541 12.22 -11.35 12.84
CA SER A 541 11.01 -11.85 12.18
C SER A 541 11.16 -13.31 11.76
N GLU A 542 12.35 -13.71 11.33
CA GLU A 542 12.68 -15.09 10.99
C GLU A 542 12.63 -16.00 12.23
N GLU A 543 13.28 -15.61 13.33
CA GLU A 543 13.25 -16.36 14.60
C GLU A 543 11.82 -16.64 15.08
N ARG A 544 10.92 -15.69 14.93
CA ARG A 544 9.50 -15.84 15.31
C ARG A 544 8.79 -16.92 14.50
N ARG A 545 9.17 -17.13 13.23
CA ARG A 545 8.61 -18.18 12.36
C ARG A 545 9.23 -19.54 12.61
N VAL A 546 10.54 -19.65 12.67
CA VAL A 546 11.27 -20.92 12.81
C VAL A 546 10.79 -21.72 14.02
N GLY A 547 10.58 -21.09 15.15
CA GLY A 547 10.06 -21.76 16.35
C GLY A 547 8.63 -22.34 16.21
N LYS A 548 7.87 -21.96 15.18
CA LYS A 548 6.53 -22.47 14.89
C LYS A 548 6.55 -23.60 13.86
N GLU A 549 7.43 -23.52 12.88
CA GLU A 549 7.64 -24.59 11.90
C GLU A 549 8.08 -25.90 12.56
N CYS A 550 8.93 -25.83 13.60
CA CYS A 550 9.35 -27.01 14.36
C CYS A 550 8.20 -27.71 15.09
N ARG A 551 7.17 -26.99 15.53
CA ARG A 551 6.00 -27.60 16.22
C ARG A 551 5.07 -28.32 15.26
N SER A 552 5.00 -27.93 14.00
CA SER A 552 4.15 -28.59 12.99
C SER A 552 4.67 -29.96 12.56
N ARG A 553 5.94 -30.30 12.84
CA ARG A 553 6.54 -31.61 12.54
C ARG A 553 6.26 -32.69 13.60
N TRP A 554 5.70 -32.31 14.75
CA TRP A 554 5.45 -33.21 15.88
C TRP A 554 3.95 -33.44 16.16
N SER A 555 3.06 -32.92 15.33
CA SER A 555 1.59 -33.12 15.45
C SER A 555 1.05 -33.95 14.24
#